data_54194efc0ce46e4118deb4f17d7075d2
#
_entry.id   54194efc0ce46e4118deb4f17d7075d2
#
_cell.length_a   1.000
_cell.length_b   1.000
_cell.length_c   1.000
_cell.angle_alpha   90.00
_cell.angle_beta   90.00
_cell.angle_gamma   90.00
#
_symmetry.space_group_name_H-M   'P 1'
#
loop_
_entity.id
_entity.type
_entity.pdbx_description
1 polymer ?
#
loop_
_entity_poly.entity_id
_entity_poly.type
_entity_poly.pdbx_seq_one_letter_code
_entity_poly.pdbx_strand_id
1 'polypeptide(L)'
;MMEYKEFYKEISNYAKELEINITDKEANDFYKYMLLLIEWNNKMNLTAITDEKDIILKHFIDSISVNKYIKNNKKIMDIGTGAGFPGIPLKILNEDIEFILVDALNKRINFLEEVKNKLNINNLILIHSRVEDLAHNSEYREKSDIVLSRAVANLSVLVEYMLPFVEKDGYCICMKGPNIDEEIKNAEKAIKTLGGKIEIIDNIILPQNIERNIVVIKKIENTHTRYPRKAGIPSKQPLWSINY
;
A
#
# COMPACT_ATOMS: atom_id res chain seq x y z
N MET A 1 15.93 22.48 4.91
CA MET A 1 14.85 21.68 5.59
C MET A 1 13.66 22.59 5.73
N MET A 2 12.50 22.14 5.26
CA MET A 2 11.23 22.89 5.31
C MET A 2 10.80 23.13 6.76
N GLU A 3 10.36 24.33 7.05
CA GLU A 3 9.81 24.65 8.38
C GLU A 3 8.41 24.02 8.55
N TYR A 4 8.07 23.63 9.78
CA TYR A 4 6.78 22.97 10.07
C TYR A 4 5.56 23.76 9.55
N LYS A 5 5.57 25.08 9.68
CA LYS A 5 4.46 25.95 9.23
C LYS A 5 4.26 25.88 7.72
N GLU A 6 5.34 25.80 6.94
CA GLU A 6 5.30 25.64 5.49
C GLU A 6 4.79 24.23 5.14
N PHE A 7 5.32 23.20 5.79
CA PHE A 7 4.87 21.81 5.64
C PHE A 7 3.37 21.65 5.90
N TYR A 8 2.89 22.18 7.03
CA TYR A 8 1.49 22.13 7.42
C TYR A 8 0.58 22.74 6.35
N LYS A 9 0.97 23.91 5.84
CA LYS A 9 0.23 24.60 4.78
C LYS A 9 0.18 23.75 3.50
N GLU A 10 1.31 23.19 3.10
CA GLU A 10 1.43 22.43 1.86
C GLU A 10 0.59 21.14 1.92
N ILE A 11 0.79 20.31 2.95
CA ILE A 11 0.07 19.04 3.10
C ILE A 11 -1.43 19.25 3.25
N SER A 12 -1.85 20.27 4.01
CA SER A 12 -3.26 20.57 4.20
C SER A 12 -3.94 21.06 2.92
N ASN A 13 -3.24 21.86 2.11
CA ASN A 13 -3.78 22.31 0.83
C ASN A 13 -3.97 21.13 -0.14
N TYR A 14 -2.96 20.29 -0.30
CA TYR A 14 -3.06 19.12 -1.17
C TYR A 14 -4.11 18.10 -0.70
N ALA A 15 -4.20 17.87 0.61
CA ALA A 15 -5.20 16.95 1.16
C ALA A 15 -6.64 17.45 0.93
N LYS A 16 -6.87 18.77 0.98
CA LYS A 16 -8.18 19.37 0.69
C LYS A 16 -8.62 19.14 -0.76
N GLU A 17 -7.70 19.09 -1.73
CA GLU A 17 -8.04 18.75 -3.12
C GLU A 17 -8.59 17.33 -3.24
N LEU A 18 -8.25 16.44 -2.28
CA LEU A 18 -8.79 15.09 -2.16
C LEU A 18 -9.96 14.99 -1.16
N GLU A 19 -10.53 16.12 -0.73
CA GLU A 19 -11.61 16.20 0.27
C GLU A 19 -11.21 15.58 1.64
N ILE A 20 -9.90 15.59 1.97
CA ILE A 20 -9.37 15.09 3.24
C ILE A 20 -8.97 16.30 4.10
N ASN A 21 -9.49 16.36 5.32
CA ASN A 21 -9.08 17.34 6.31
C ASN A 21 -8.02 16.70 7.21
N ILE A 22 -6.85 17.31 7.27
CA ILE A 22 -5.74 16.89 8.14
C ILE A 22 -5.76 17.76 9.40
N THR A 23 -5.78 17.12 10.56
CA THR A 23 -5.69 17.78 11.88
C THR A 23 -4.26 18.20 12.18
N ASP A 24 -4.06 19.11 13.17
CA ASP A 24 -2.73 19.51 13.62
C ASP A 24 -1.88 18.31 14.11
N LYS A 25 -2.52 17.34 14.78
CA LYS A 25 -1.85 16.13 15.25
C LYS A 25 -1.34 15.30 14.07
N GLU A 26 -2.20 15.00 13.11
CA GLU A 26 -1.84 14.22 11.91
C GLU A 26 -0.76 14.92 11.11
N ALA A 27 -0.85 16.23 10.90
CA ALA A 27 0.18 17.01 10.21
C ALA A 27 1.53 16.95 10.93
N ASN A 28 1.55 17.04 12.27
CA ASN A 28 2.76 16.89 13.06
C ASN A 28 3.36 15.48 12.94
N ASP A 29 2.53 14.45 12.88
CA ASP A 29 2.98 13.07 12.71
C ASP A 29 3.55 12.85 11.29
N PHE A 30 2.90 13.39 10.25
CA PHE A 30 3.46 13.41 8.89
C PHE A 30 4.79 14.16 8.81
N TYR A 31 4.92 15.29 9.49
CA TYR A 31 6.16 16.05 9.50
C TYR A 31 7.32 15.27 10.15
N LYS A 32 7.08 14.68 11.32
CA LYS A 32 8.06 13.80 11.98
C LYS A 32 8.45 12.61 11.10
N TYR A 33 7.47 12.02 10.43
CA TYR A 33 7.73 10.92 9.49
C TYR A 33 8.59 11.36 8.31
N MET A 34 8.33 12.53 7.72
CA MET A 34 9.17 13.11 6.68
C MET A 34 10.62 13.30 7.15
N LEU A 35 10.83 13.88 8.34
CA LEU A 35 12.15 14.08 8.89
C LEU A 35 12.92 12.78 9.09
N LEU A 36 12.26 11.75 9.62
CA LEU A 36 12.84 10.41 9.77
C LEU A 36 13.16 9.77 8.41
N LEU A 37 12.26 9.90 7.44
CA LEU A 37 12.47 9.36 6.09
C LEU A 37 13.73 9.98 5.45
N ILE A 38 13.89 11.30 5.54
CA ILE A 38 15.06 12.02 5.01
C ILE A 38 16.35 11.58 5.73
N GLU A 39 16.31 11.50 7.06
CA GLU A 39 17.48 11.08 7.85
C GLU A 39 17.92 9.65 7.48
N TRP A 40 16.98 8.71 7.44
CA TRP A 40 17.28 7.32 7.12
C TRP A 40 17.66 7.13 5.66
N ASN A 41 17.05 7.90 4.75
CA ASN A 41 17.36 7.80 3.32
C ASN A 41 18.82 8.16 3.00
N ASN A 42 19.41 9.09 3.77
CA ASN A 42 20.82 9.42 3.66
C ASN A 42 21.77 8.25 4.03
N LYS A 43 21.26 7.27 4.79
CA LYS A 43 22.03 6.11 5.25
C LYS A 43 21.74 4.84 4.45
N MET A 44 20.51 4.68 3.91
CA MET A 44 20.00 3.37 3.50
C MET A 44 19.28 3.32 2.13
N ASN A 45 19.16 4.42 1.40
CA ASN A 45 18.44 4.48 0.12
C ASN A 45 17.05 3.83 0.20
N LEU A 46 16.17 4.36 1.05
CA LEU A 46 14.79 3.88 1.22
C LEU A 46 13.90 4.27 0.05
N THR A 47 14.12 5.46 -0.50
CA THR A 47 13.37 6.02 -1.63
C THR A 47 14.28 6.85 -2.55
N ALA A 48 13.92 6.93 -3.83
CA ALA A 48 14.57 7.82 -4.79
C ALA A 48 14.09 9.28 -4.67
N ILE A 49 12.96 9.52 -3.99
CA ILE A 49 12.39 10.85 -3.80
C ILE A 49 13.02 11.47 -2.55
N THR A 50 13.74 12.57 -2.74
CA THR A 50 14.49 13.27 -1.68
C THR A 50 14.05 14.71 -1.47
N ASP A 51 13.37 15.32 -2.44
CA ASP A 51 12.79 16.65 -2.30
C ASP A 51 11.60 16.62 -1.35
N GLU A 52 11.53 17.56 -0.41
CA GLU A 52 10.52 17.58 0.64
C GLU A 52 9.11 17.79 0.12
N LYS A 53 8.92 18.63 -0.91
CA LYS A 53 7.62 18.84 -1.55
C LYS A 53 7.18 17.61 -2.34
N ASP A 54 8.14 16.95 -2.98
CA ASP A 54 7.89 15.69 -3.67
C ASP A 54 7.54 14.56 -2.69
N ILE A 55 8.14 14.51 -1.49
CA ILE A 55 7.76 13.57 -0.43
C ILE A 55 6.30 13.82 -0.01
N ILE A 56 5.92 15.07 0.23
CA ILE A 56 4.53 15.41 0.57
C ILE A 56 3.59 14.92 -0.54
N LEU A 57 3.84 15.30 -1.78
CA LEU A 57 2.93 15.05 -2.90
C LEU A 57 2.93 13.58 -3.35
N LYS A 58 4.13 13.05 -3.66
CA LYS A 58 4.29 11.74 -4.32
C LYS A 58 4.34 10.57 -3.34
N HIS A 59 4.51 10.84 -2.04
CA HIS A 59 4.44 9.80 -1.02
C HIS A 59 3.21 9.96 -0.13
N PHE A 60 3.02 11.08 0.56
CA PHE A 60 1.94 11.21 1.55
C PHE A 60 0.58 11.37 0.87
N ILE A 61 0.41 12.37 0.02
CA ILE A 61 -0.85 12.65 -0.68
C ILE A 61 -1.24 11.49 -1.60
N ASP A 62 -0.30 10.94 -2.35
CA ASP A 62 -0.51 9.75 -3.17
C ASP A 62 -1.03 8.58 -2.30
N SER A 63 -0.41 8.33 -1.15
CA SER A 63 -0.83 7.25 -0.24
C SER A 63 -2.23 7.46 0.33
N ILE A 64 -2.58 8.66 0.77
CA ILE A 64 -3.89 8.93 1.38
C ILE A 64 -5.02 9.04 0.36
N SER A 65 -4.73 9.12 -0.94
CA SER A 65 -5.73 9.19 -2.00
C SER A 65 -6.70 8.01 -2.02
N VAL A 66 -6.30 6.86 -1.47
CA VAL A 66 -7.15 5.67 -1.33
C VAL A 66 -7.92 5.61 0.00
N ASN A 67 -7.84 6.63 0.85
CA ASN A 67 -8.49 6.65 2.16
C ASN A 67 -10.00 6.43 2.10
N LYS A 68 -10.65 6.85 1.03
CA LYS A 68 -12.10 6.64 0.82
C LYS A 68 -12.51 5.17 0.75
N TYR A 69 -11.60 4.26 0.39
CA TYR A 69 -11.88 2.83 0.24
C TYR A 69 -11.67 2.03 1.53
N ILE A 70 -11.02 2.60 2.56
CA ILE A 70 -10.66 1.86 3.77
C ILE A 70 -11.53 2.16 4.99
N LYS A 71 -12.54 3.02 4.83
CA LYS A 71 -13.47 3.37 5.92
C LYS A 71 -14.25 2.14 6.39
N ASN A 72 -14.43 2.02 7.71
CA ASN A 72 -15.18 0.95 8.37
C ASN A 72 -14.54 -0.45 8.34
N ASN A 73 -13.31 -0.59 7.90
CA ASN A 73 -12.58 -1.85 7.94
C ASN A 73 -11.82 -1.98 9.28
N LYS A 74 -11.53 -3.21 9.68
CA LYS A 74 -10.90 -3.51 10.98
C LYS A 74 -9.43 -3.86 10.85
N LYS A 75 -9.07 -4.54 9.76
CA LYS A 75 -7.73 -5.06 9.53
C LYS A 75 -7.27 -4.82 8.09
N ILE A 76 -6.19 -4.11 7.96
CA ILE A 76 -5.60 -3.73 6.67
C ILE A 76 -4.17 -4.25 6.59
N MET A 77 -3.82 -4.89 5.49
CA MET A 77 -2.45 -5.33 5.22
C MET A 77 -1.86 -4.55 4.05
N ASP A 78 -0.65 -4.04 4.21
CA ASP A 78 0.13 -3.39 3.13
C ASP A 78 1.32 -4.30 2.78
N ILE A 79 1.33 -4.84 1.57
CA ILE A 79 2.37 -5.76 1.11
C ILE A 79 3.42 -5.06 0.24
N GLY A 80 4.68 -5.33 0.51
CA GLY A 80 5.79 -4.64 -0.14
C GLY A 80 5.81 -3.17 0.24
N THR A 81 5.53 -2.87 1.50
CA THR A 81 5.30 -1.52 2.02
C THR A 81 6.47 -0.55 1.81
N GLY A 82 7.68 -1.06 1.64
CA GLY A 82 8.87 -0.24 1.43
C GLY A 82 9.19 0.61 2.64
N ALA A 83 9.27 1.91 2.43
CA ALA A 83 9.42 2.88 3.51
C ALA A 83 8.07 3.19 4.22
N GLY A 84 7.05 2.33 4.10
CA GLY A 84 5.76 2.47 4.77
C GLY A 84 4.65 3.07 3.91
N PHE A 85 4.74 2.96 2.59
CA PHE A 85 3.78 3.55 1.65
C PHE A 85 2.95 2.48 0.92
N PRO A 86 1.60 2.53 0.99
CA PRO A 86 0.77 3.59 1.56
C PRO A 86 0.43 3.42 3.05
N GLY A 87 0.90 2.36 3.72
CA GLY A 87 0.43 1.93 5.04
C GLY A 87 0.56 2.97 6.16
N ILE A 88 1.73 3.61 6.35
CA ILE A 88 1.93 4.59 7.43
C ILE A 88 1.09 5.86 7.24
N PRO A 89 1.04 6.52 6.05
CA PRO A 89 0.13 7.64 5.83
C PRO A 89 -1.33 7.33 6.13
N LEU A 90 -1.81 6.17 5.70
CA LEU A 90 -3.19 5.74 5.98
C LEU A 90 -3.40 5.44 7.45
N LYS A 91 -2.41 4.86 8.13
CA LYS A 91 -2.46 4.60 9.57
C LYS A 91 -2.51 5.88 10.41
N ILE A 92 -1.79 6.94 10.00
CA ILE A 92 -1.86 8.26 10.65
C ILE A 92 -3.29 8.80 10.62
N LEU A 93 -4.02 8.64 9.50
CA LEU A 93 -5.40 9.10 9.37
C LEU A 93 -6.44 8.16 10.02
N ASN A 94 -6.06 6.92 10.37
CA ASN A 94 -6.99 5.89 10.82
C ASN A 94 -6.42 5.15 12.04
N GLU A 95 -6.29 5.83 13.18
CA GLU A 95 -5.63 5.33 14.38
C GLU A 95 -6.26 4.06 14.96
N ASP A 96 -7.56 3.88 14.81
CA ASP A 96 -8.29 2.75 15.40
C ASP A 96 -8.17 1.47 14.57
N ILE A 97 -7.82 1.57 13.29
CA ILE A 97 -7.70 0.42 12.38
C ILE A 97 -6.39 -0.32 12.65
N GLU A 98 -6.44 -1.65 12.69
CA GLU A 98 -5.23 -2.49 12.72
C GLU A 98 -4.56 -2.51 11.35
N PHE A 99 -3.27 -2.14 11.30
CA PHE A 99 -2.44 -2.24 10.10
C PHE A 99 -1.34 -3.28 10.28
N ILE A 100 -1.15 -4.09 9.24
CA ILE A 100 -0.05 -5.04 9.11
C ILE A 100 0.79 -4.62 7.90
N LEU A 101 2.05 -4.25 8.12
CA LEU A 101 2.96 -3.87 7.05
C LEU A 101 4.00 -4.97 6.84
N VAL A 102 4.13 -5.42 5.60
CA VAL A 102 5.00 -6.53 5.23
C VAL A 102 6.06 -6.06 4.23
N ASP A 103 7.32 -6.34 4.50
CA ASP A 103 8.41 -6.15 3.52
C ASP A 103 9.45 -7.27 3.64
N ALA A 104 10.06 -7.63 2.50
CA ALA A 104 11.09 -8.67 2.43
C ALA A 104 12.47 -8.18 2.86
N LEU A 105 12.67 -6.88 3.07
CA LEU A 105 13.95 -6.29 3.45
C LEU A 105 13.93 -5.84 4.92
N ASN A 106 14.69 -6.54 5.76
CA ASN A 106 14.76 -6.26 7.19
C ASN A 106 15.13 -4.79 7.51
N LYS A 107 15.98 -4.16 6.69
CA LYS A 107 16.34 -2.76 6.86
C LYS A 107 15.15 -1.80 6.79
N ARG A 108 14.12 -2.13 5.99
CA ARG A 108 12.89 -1.36 5.88
C ARG A 108 12.01 -1.54 7.10
N ILE A 109 11.91 -2.76 7.60
CA ILE A 109 11.21 -3.06 8.85
C ILE A 109 11.83 -2.32 10.03
N ASN A 110 13.17 -2.29 10.13
CA ASN A 110 13.87 -1.53 11.18
C ASN A 110 13.55 -0.03 11.11
N PHE A 111 13.49 0.54 9.91
CA PHE A 111 13.05 1.92 9.73
C PHE A 111 11.61 2.14 10.22
N LEU A 112 10.69 1.23 9.84
CA LEU A 112 9.29 1.32 10.24
C LEU A 112 9.10 1.13 11.75
N GLU A 113 9.92 0.33 12.42
CA GLU A 113 9.93 0.24 13.88
C GLU A 113 10.30 1.58 14.53
N GLU A 114 11.28 2.30 13.97
CA GLU A 114 11.62 3.63 14.47
C GLU A 114 10.48 4.63 14.24
N VAL A 115 9.86 4.60 13.05
CA VAL A 115 8.67 5.42 12.75
C VAL A 115 7.55 5.13 13.76
N LYS A 116 7.21 3.83 13.97
CA LYS A 116 6.20 3.39 14.92
C LYS A 116 6.45 3.93 16.32
N ASN A 117 7.67 3.82 16.80
CA ASN A 117 8.07 4.28 18.14
C ASN A 117 8.05 5.82 18.24
N LYS A 118 8.57 6.52 17.23
CA LYS A 118 8.68 7.99 17.24
C LYS A 118 7.32 8.69 17.16
N LEU A 119 6.38 8.07 16.46
CA LEU A 119 5.01 8.57 16.30
C LEU A 119 4.04 7.98 17.34
N ASN A 120 4.51 7.05 18.20
CA ASN A 120 3.68 6.31 19.18
C ASN A 120 2.46 5.63 18.50
N ILE A 121 2.68 4.96 17.38
CA ILE A 121 1.60 4.31 16.61
C ILE A 121 1.20 3.00 17.31
N ASN A 122 -0.06 2.91 17.72
CA ASN A 122 -0.67 1.68 18.21
C ASN A 122 -1.33 0.89 17.07
N ASN A 123 -1.70 -0.37 17.31
CA ASN A 123 -2.39 -1.22 16.33
C ASN A 123 -1.64 -1.29 14.97
N LEU A 124 -0.30 -1.39 15.04
CA LEU A 124 0.59 -1.55 13.89
C LEU A 124 1.49 -2.75 14.10
N ILE A 125 1.39 -3.73 13.22
CA ILE A 125 2.21 -4.94 13.18
C ILE A 125 3.17 -4.82 12.00
N LEU A 126 4.46 -5.06 12.23
CA LEU A 126 5.51 -5.01 11.22
C LEU A 126 6.08 -6.41 11.01
N ILE A 127 6.10 -6.88 9.77
CA ILE A 127 6.51 -8.25 9.46
C ILE A 127 7.63 -8.26 8.41
N HIS A 128 8.79 -8.78 8.81
CA HIS A 128 9.86 -9.12 7.89
C HIS A 128 9.61 -10.49 7.27
N SER A 129 9.07 -10.54 6.07
CA SER A 129 8.80 -11.79 5.34
C SER A 129 8.66 -11.54 3.85
N ARG A 130 8.92 -12.58 3.06
CA ARG A 130 8.41 -12.64 1.69
C ARG A 130 6.91 -12.89 1.72
N VAL A 131 6.18 -12.22 0.86
CA VAL A 131 4.72 -12.37 0.79
C VAL A 131 4.29 -13.79 0.40
N GLU A 132 5.09 -14.46 -0.44
CA GLU A 132 4.83 -15.83 -0.88
C GLU A 132 4.90 -16.82 0.30
N ASP A 133 5.81 -16.61 1.22
CA ASP A 133 5.97 -17.47 2.40
C ASP A 133 4.88 -17.15 3.44
N LEU A 134 4.64 -15.86 3.72
CA LEU A 134 3.67 -15.41 4.70
C LEU A 134 2.24 -15.85 4.34
N ALA A 135 1.88 -15.86 3.05
CA ALA A 135 0.54 -16.20 2.60
C ALA A 135 0.17 -17.70 2.80
N HIS A 136 1.12 -18.55 3.14
CA HIS A 136 0.85 -19.93 3.56
C HIS A 136 0.69 -20.09 5.08
N ASN A 137 0.95 -19.03 5.86
CA ASN A 137 0.69 -19.02 7.30
C ASN A 137 -0.81 -18.77 7.55
N SER A 138 -1.46 -19.71 8.26
CA SER A 138 -2.91 -19.66 8.58
C SER A 138 -3.31 -18.46 9.45
N GLU A 139 -2.37 -17.84 10.14
CA GLU A 139 -2.59 -16.63 10.94
C GLU A 139 -2.90 -15.40 10.07
N TYR A 140 -2.35 -15.35 8.84
CA TYR A 140 -2.49 -14.20 7.95
C TYR A 140 -3.32 -14.51 6.70
N ARG A 141 -3.36 -15.77 6.27
CA ARG A 141 -4.08 -16.19 5.08
C ARG A 141 -5.59 -15.94 5.23
N GLU A 142 -6.16 -15.16 4.29
CA GLU A 142 -7.60 -14.83 4.24
C GLU A 142 -8.13 -14.26 5.57
N LYS A 143 -7.36 -13.31 6.15
CA LYS A 143 -7.65 -12.70 7.45
C LYS A 143 -7.69 -11.16 7.43
N SER A 144 -7.50 -10.53 6.27
CA SER A 144 -7.53 -9.06 6.14
C SER A 144 -8.76 -8.61 5.38
N ASP A 145 -9.47 -7.60 5.90
CA ASP A 145 -10.58 -6.95 5.19
C ASP A 145 -10.09 -6.31 3.89
N ILE A 146 -8.93 -5.66 3.98
CA ILE A 146 -8.29 -5.01 2.84
C ILE A 146 -6.81 -5.38 2.77
N VAL A 147 -6.34 -5.65 1.56
CA VAL A 147 -4.91 -5.73 1.25
C VAL A 147 -4.55 -4.62 0.27
N LEU A 148 -3.57 -3.81 0.64
CA LEU A 148 -3.06 -2.69 -0.14
C LEU A 148 -1.74 -3.03 -0.79
N SER A 149 -1.44 -2.40 -1.91
CA SER A 149 -0.07 -2.34 -2.44
C SER A 149 0.11 -1.18 -3.39
N ARG A 150 1.32 -0.59 -3.39
CA ARG A 150 1.74 0.46 -4.30
C ARG A 150 3.04 0.10 -5.01
N ALA A 151 3.05 0.14 -6.35
CA ALA A 151 4.24 0.06 -7.20
C ALA A 151 5.15 -1.19 -6.99
N VAL A 152 4.59 -2.34 -6.62
CA VAL A 152 5.37 -3.56 -6.33
C VAL A 152 5.64 -4.39 -7.59
N ALA A 153 4.62 -4.62 -8.42
CA ALA A 153 4.70 -5.49 -9.59
C ALA A 153 3.60 -5.19 -10.62
N ASN A 154 3.67 -5.84 -11.79
CA ASN A 154 2.56 -5.88 -12.74
C ASN A 154 1.33 -6.51 -12.08
N LEU A 155 0.12 -6.07 -12.46
CA LEU A 155 -1.14 -6.46 -11.80
C LEU A 155 -1.36 -7.96 -11.75
N SER A 156 -1.03 -8.71 -12.82
CA SER A 156 -1.17 -10.17 -12.86
C SER A 156 -0.31 -10.91 -11.81
N VAL A 157 0.87 -10.36 -11.50
CA VAL A 157 1.76 -10.86 -10.44
C VAL A 157 1.28 -10.37 -9.08
N LEU A 158 0.94 -9.09 -9.00
CA LEU A 158 0.54 -8.43 -7.76
C LEU A 158 -0.68 -9.11 -7.12
N VAL A 159 -1.69 -9.47 -7.92
CA VAL A 159 -2.90 -10.13 -7.40
C VAL A 159 -2.60 -11.52 -6.82
N GLU A 160 -1.58 -12.24 -7.32
CA GLU A 160 -1.16 -13.51 -6.73
C GLU A 160 -0.51 -13.30 -5.34
N TYR A 161 0.12 -12.14 -5.13
CA TYR A 161 0.67 -11.78 -3.81
C TYR A 161 -0.39 -11.29 -2.84
N MET A 162 -1.46 -10.64 -3.31
CA MET A 162 -2.45 -9.96 -2.46
C MET A 162 -3.64 -10.83 -2.10
N LEU A 163 -4.30 -11.46 -3.10
CA LEU A 163 -5.57 -12.16 -2.91
C LEU A 163 -5.54 -13.29 -1.87
N PRO A 164 -4.42 -14.02 -1.66
CA PRO A 164 -4.34 -15.03 -0.60
C PRO A 164 -4.49 -14.48 0.83
N PHE A 165 -4.30 -13.18 1.06
CA PHE A 165 -4.47 -12.57 2.39
C PHE A 165 -5.86 -12.00 2.62
N VAL A 166 -6.59 -11.70 1.53
CA VAL A 166 -7.92 -11.08 1.61
C VAL A 166 -8.94 -12.11 2.07
N GLU A 167 -9.71 -11.79 3.10
CA GLU A 167 -10.86 -12.61 3.51
C GLU A 167 -11.97 -12.58 2.45
N LYS A 168 -12.90 -13.53 2.52
CA LYS A 168 -14.04 -13.53 1.61
C LYS A 168 -14.89 -12.27 1.82
N ASP A 169 -15.30 -11.67 0.71
CA ASP A 169 -16.00 -10.38 0.62
C ASP A 169 -15.13 -9.14 0.94
N GLY A 170 -13.86 -9.32 1.29
CA GLY A 170 -12.87 -8.26 1.41
C GLY A 170 -12.30 -7.80 0.06
N TYR A 171 -11.29 -6.91 0.08
CA TYR A 171 -10.81 -6.22 -1.10
C TYR A 171 -9.29 -6.18 -1.23
N CYS A 172 -8.80 -6.30 -2.47
CA CYS A 172 -7.46 -5.79 -2.83
C CYS A 172 -7.60 -4.38 -3.38
N ILE A 173 -6.71 -3.47 -2.97
CA ILE A 173 -6.60 -2.12 -3.52
C ILE A 173 -5.19 -1.95 -4.11
N CYS A 174 -5.12 -1.91 -5.44
CA CYS A 174 -3.87 -1.79 -6.17
C CYS A 174 -3.69 -0.36 -6.67
N MET A 175 -2.68 0.35 -6.17
CA MET A 175 -2.35 1.70 -6.59
C MET A 175 -1.38 1.64 -7.77
N LYS A 176 -1.82 2.18 -8.91
CA LYS A 176 -1.13 2.08 -10.19
C LYS A 176 -0.89 3.46 -10.81
N GLY A 177 0.11 3.54 -11.69
CA GLY A 177 0.35 4.71 -12.55
C GLY A 177 -0.68 4.84 -13.67
N PRO A 178 -0.49 5.80 -14.58
CA PRO A 178 -1.33 5.92 -15.79
C PRO A 178 -1.16 4.72 -16.72
N ASN A 179 -2.07 4.57 -17.71
CA ASN A 179 -2.02 3.56 -18.78
C ASN A 179 -2.07 2.11 -18.30
N ILE A 180 -3.15 1.72 -17.61
CA ILE A 180 -3.30 0.39 -17.02
C ILE A 180 -4.17 -0.58 -17.84
N ASP A 181 -4.78 -0.17 -18.95
CA ASP A 181 -5.76 -0.98 -19.69
C ASP A 181 -5.21 -2.33 -20.14
N GLU A 182 -4.00 -2.36 -20.67
CA GLU A 182 -3.35 -3.61 -21.06
C GLU A 182 -2.99 -4.46 -19.84
N GLU A 183 -2.54 -3.82 -18.77
CA GLU A 183 -2.20 -4.48 -17.52
C GLU A 183 -3.43 -5.14 -16.88
N ILE A 184 -4.59 -4.48 -16.91
CA ILE A 184 -5.88 -5.01 -16.45
C ILE A 184 -6.27 -6.21 -17.29
N LYS A 185 -6.29 -6.07 -18.63
CA LYS A 185 -6.64 -7.16 -19.53
C LYS A 185 -5.79 -8.41 -19.31
N ASN A 186 -4.49 -8.22 -19.10
CA ASN A 186 -3.55 -9.31 -18.84
C ASN A 186 -3.76 -9.95 -17.45
N ALA A 187 -4.34 -9.22 -16.49
CA ALA A 187 -4.56 -9.71 -15.13
C ALA A 187 -5.92 -10.42 -14.93
N GLU A 188 -6.89 -10.28 -15.83
CA GLU A 188 -8.24 -10.84 -15.67
C GLU A 188 -8.25 -12.33 -15.31
N LYS A 189 -7.45 -13.12 -16.04
CA LYS A 189 -7.34 -14.57 -15.80
C LYS A 189 -6.74 -14.87 -14.43
N ALA A 190 -5.70 -14.13 -14.03
CA ALA A 190 -5.07 -14.27 -12.73
C ALA A 190 -6.06 -13.93 -11.61
N ILE A 191 -6.76 -12.81 -11.72
CA ILE A 191 -7.76 -12.34 -10.75
C ILE A 191 -8.83 -13.41 -10.56
N LYS A 192 -9.42 -13.93 -11.65
CA LYS A 192 -10.45 -14.97 -11.60
C LYS A 192 -9.90 -16.27 -10.98
N THR A 193 -8.71 -16.71 -11.37
CA THR A 193 -8.08 -17.93 -10.85
C THR A 193 -7.82 -17.86 -9.35
N LEU A 194 -7.58 -16.67 -8.82
CA LEU A 194 -7.29 -16.43 -7.41
C LEU A 194 -8.56 -16.11 -6.57
N GLY A 195 -9.73 -16.19 -7.18
CA GLY A 195 -11.01 -15.95 -6.50
C GLY A 195 -11.39 -14.48 -6.37
N GLY A 196 -10.86 -13.62 -7.22
CA GLY A 196 -11.17 -12.19 -7.27
C GLY A 196 -12.08 -11.80 -8.43
N LYS A 197 -12.64 -10.59 -8.34
CA LYS A 197 -13.39 -9.90 -9.41
C LYS A 197 -13.10 -8.41 -9.33
N ILE A 198 -12.74 -7.78 -10.44
CA ILE A 198 -12.61 -6.32 -10.49
C ILE A 198 -13.98 -5.70 -10.22
N GLU A 199 -14.04 -4.80 -9.25
CA GLU A 199 -15.27 -4.09 -8.87
C GLU A 199 -15.21 -2.63 -9.29
N ILE A 200 -14.04 -1.96 -9.10
CA ILE A 200 -13.84 -0.55 -9.45
C ILE A 200 -12.50 -0.39 -10.15
N ILE A 201 -12.48 0.41 -11.20
CA ILE A 201 -11.28 1.02 -11.76
C ILE A 201 -11.54 2.52 -11.69
N ASP A 202 -10.81 3.20 -10.83
CA ASP A 202 -10.98 4.63 -10.57
C ASP A 202 -9.73 5.39 -11.02
N ASN A 203 -9.92 6.35 -11.93
CA ASN A 203 -8.86 7.27 -12.32
C ASN A 203 -8.96 8.51 -11.44
N ILE A 204 -7.94 8.73 -10.63
CA ILE A 204 -7.84 9.88 -9.74
C ILE A 204 -6.75 10.84 -10.21
N ILE A 205 -7.02 12.11 -10.06
CA ILE A 205 -6.06 13.18 -10.34
C ILE A 205 -5.61 13.76 -9.00
N LEU A 206 -4.34 13.57 -8.69
CA LEU A 206 -3.71 14.20 -7.54
C LEU A 206 -3.36 15.66 -7.86
N PRO A 207 -3.05 16.49 -6.85
CA PRO A 207 -2.54 17.84 -7.07
C PRO A 207 -1.39 17.84 -8.09
N GLN A 208 -1.24 18.96 -8.80
CA GLN A 208 -0.30 19.11 -9.92
C GLN A 208 -0.58 18.18 -11.13
N ASN A 209 -1.84 17.74 -11.30
CA ASN A 209 -2.29 16.90 -12.41
C ASN A 209 -1.56 15.54 -12.52
N ILE A 210 -1.18 14.95 -11.39
CA ILE A 210 -0.60 13.61 -11.38
C ILE A 210 -1.71 12.58 -11.46
N GLU A 211 -1.75 11.82 -12.55
CA GLU A 211 -2.75 10.75 -12.75
C GLU A 211 -2.37 9.48 -11.99
N ARG A 212 -3.37 8.86 -11.37
CA ARG A 212 -3.30 7.56 -10.71
C ARG A 212 -4.51 6.71 -11.04
N ASN A 213 -4.30 5.42 -11.15
CA ASN A 213 -5.38 4.45 -11.28
C ASN A 213 -5.44 3.60 -10.01
N ILE A 214 -6.64 3.45 -9.47
CA ILE A 214 -6.91 2.58 -8.34
C ILE A 214 -7.75 1.41 -8.84
N VAL A 215 -7.20 0.20 -8.76
CA VAL A 215 -7.94 -1.02 -9.11
C VAL A 215 -8.39 -1.69 -7.82
N VAL A 216 -9.71 -1.72 -7.61
CA VAL A 216 -10.34 -2.39 -6.47
C VAL A 216 -10.86 -3.75 -6.93
N ILE A 217 -10.36 -4.81 -6.31
CA ILE A 217 -10.70 -6.19 -6.63
C ILE A 217 -11.38 -6.80 -5.42
N LYS A 218 -12.64 -7.22 -5.57
CA LYS A 218 -13.38 -7.93 -4.53
C LYS A 218 -12.99 -9.40 -4.50
N LYS A 219 -12.79 -9.94 -3.31
CA LYS A 219 -12.61 -11.37 -3.07
C LYS A 219 -13.98 -12.06 -3.06
N ILE A 220 -14.27 -12.89 -4.06
CA ILE A 220 -15.56 -13.58 -4.19
C ILE A 220 -15.48 -15.06 -3.82
N GLU A 221 -14.30 -15.68 -3.91
CA GLU A 221 -14.05 -17.09 -3.59
C GLU A 221 -12.71 -17.24 -2.86
N ASN A 222 -12.55 -18.29 -2.07
CA ASN A 222 -11.27 -18.58 -1.42
C ASN A 222 -10.17 -18.88 -2.45
N THR A 223 -8.98 -18.39 -2.21
CA THR A 223 -7.83 -18.68 -3.06
C THR A 223 -7.34 -20.10 -2.79
N HIS A 224 -7.21 -20.91 -3.84
CA HIS A 224 -6.71 -22.29 -3.71
C HIS A 224 -5.33 -22.31 -3.00
N THR A 225 -5.11 -23.30 -2.13
CA THR A 225 -3.93 -23.39 -1.24
C THR A 225 -2.58 -23.47 -1.95
N ARG A 226 -2.55 -23.86 -3.25
CA ARG A 226 -1.34 -23.84 -4.09
C ARG A 226 -0.83 -22.41 -4.37
N TYR A 227 -1.64 -21.38 -4.13
CA TYR A 227 -1.26 -19.98 -4.33
C TYR A 227 -1.01 -19.26 -3.01
N PRO A 228 -0.08 -18.30 -2.98
CA PRO A 228 0.82 -17.97 -4.06
C PRO A 228 1.81 -19.10 -4.34
N ARG A 229 2.31 -19.16 -5.57
CA ARG A 229 3.41 -20.08 -5.93
C ARG A 229 4.70 -19.67 -5.23
N LYS A 230 5.68 -20.58 -5.19
CA LYS A 230 6.99 -20.35 -4.55
C LYS A 230 7.63 -19.03 -5.02
N ALA A 231 8.38 -18.41 -4.11
CA ALA A 231 9.06 -17.12 -4.32
C ALA A 231 9.77 -17.04 -5.67
N GLY A 232 9.51 -15.95 -6.39
CA GLY A 232 10.04 -15.66 -7.73
C GLY A 232 9.32 -16.36 -8.89
N ILE A 233 8.46 -17.36 -8.65
CA ILE A 233 7.69 -18.00 -9.75
C ILE A 233 6.63 -17.05 -10.31
N PRO A 234 5.84 -16.33 -9.50
CA PRO A 234 4.84 -15.39 -10.02
C PRO A 234 5.43 -14.35 -10.97
N SER A 235 6.60 -13.79 -10.65
CA SER A 235 7.27 -12.78 -11.48
C SER A 235 7.85 -13.36 -12.78
N LYS A 236 8.39 -14.61 -12.76
CA LYS A 236 8.98 -15.25 -13.93
C LYS A 236 7.94 -15.83 -14.88
N GLN A 237 6.82 -16.28 -14.34
CA GLN A 237 5.74 -16.95 -15.06
C GLN A 237 4.39 -16.46 -14.54
N PRO A 238 3.97 -15.23 -14.86
CA PRO A 238 2.67 -14.71 -14.47
C PRO A 238 1.52 -15.62 -14.92
N LEU A 239 0.42 -15.67 -14.19
CA LEU A 239 -0.70 -16.59 -14.47
C LEU A 239 -1.34 -16.38 -15.85
N TRP A 240 -1.24 -15.19 -16.44
CA TRP A 240 -1.73 -14.91 -17.79
C TRP A 240 -0.89 -15.59 -18.89
N SER A 241 0.39 -15.86 -18.64
CA SER A 241 1.31 -16.52 -19.62
C SER A 241 1.22 -18.03 -19.65
N ILE A 242 0.50 -18.65 -18.70
CA ILE A 242 0.35 -20.10 -18.62
C ILE A 242 -0.82 -20.51 -19.52
N ASN A 243 -0.52 -21.04 -20.70
CA ASN A 243 -1.49 -21.79 -21.50
C ASN A 243 -1.73 -23.13 -20.82
N TYR A 244 -2.95 -23.37 -20.33
CA TYR A 244 -3.43 -24.69 -19.94
C TYR A 244 -4.00 -25.41 -21.13
#